data_a5757b5a094a2a3d4e91234dbb9e99a8
#
_entry.id   a5757b5a094a2a3d4e91234dbb9e99a8
#
_cell.length_a   1.000
_cell.length_b   1.000
_cell.length_c   1.000
_cell.angle_alpha   90.00
_cell.angle_beta   90.00
_cell.angle_gamma   90.00
#
_symmetry.space_group_name_H-M   'P 1'
#
loop_
_entity.id
_entity.type
_entity.pdbx_description
1 polymer ?
#
loop_
_entity_poly.entity_id
_entity_poly.type
_entity_poly.pdbx_seq_one_letter_code
_entity_poly.pdbx_strand_id
1 'polypeptide(L)'
;MLPRFSDLRDEFKPMITLALPVVLAELGWMTMGIVDTLMVGRLSPEAIGAVGIGSSVFMGVVIFAFGLLLGLDTLVAQAFGGNRLEECHRWLIHGTVLAILLSVPFTAILWLISGTLDRWGIHPAVLELTRQYFDVVSWSVLPLLLYCAFRRYLQGMGIVRPVMVALVMANLANVVFNWVLIFGKFGAPAMGVAGAAWATVGSRVAMAGYLLAVIIHRERRRRPGLFETPLAIELAWMRRLLALGAPAAAQVTLEVGVFAAATALAGRLAPTALAAHQIAVNIAAFTFMVPLGISSAGAVRVGHAVGRLDPDGAARSGWTALTLGVGFMSCAAAVFLLVPRLLIGSFTSDSQVIAIGVSLLMIAAVFQMFDGLQGVATGVLRGLGDTRTPMLWNLAGHWFIGLPLGYTLCFIAGVGVTGLWWGLSAGLIICGVALLAVWSKRLHELEGLRTTGGKEIPCVDSSAL
;
A
#
# COMPACT_ATOMS: atom_id res chain seq x y z
N MET A 1 8.15 27.95 5.08
CA MET A 1 7.43 28.45 6.29
C MET A 1 6.60 27.33 6.90
N LEU A 2 6.59 27.22 8.24
CA LEU A 2 5.57 26.40 8.90
C LEU A 2 4.25 27.19 8.83
N PRO A 3 3.15 26.62 8.33
CA PRO A 3 1.85 27.29 8.29
C PRO A 3 1.39 27.60 9.73
N ARG A 4 0.63 28.67 9.89
CA ARG A 4 0.06 29.03 11.20
C ARG A 4 -0.94 27.95 11.61
N PHE A 5 -1.11 27.73 12.90
CA PHE A 5 -2.01 26.70 13.43
C PHE A 5 -3.47 26.90 12.97
N SER A 6 -3.90 28.13 12.76
CA SER A 6 -5.20 28.50 12.16
C SER A 6 -5.37 27.90 10.77
N ASP A 7 -4.33 27.98 9.94
CA ASP A 7 -4.38 27.59 8.52
C ASP A 7 -4.42 26.05 8.37
N LEU A 8 -3.79 25.36 9.32
CA LEU A 8 -3.89 23.90 9.42
C LEU A 8 -5.29 23.45 9.81
N ARG A 9 -5.95 24.19 10.74
CA ARG A 9 -7.27 23.85 11.24
C ARG A 9 -8.33 23.79 10.12
N ASP A 10 -8.28 24.73 9.19
CA ASP A 10 -9.22 24.78 8.06
C ASP A 10 -9.02 23.62 7.08
N GLU A 11 -7.80 23.06 7.01
CA GLU A 11 -7.45 21.95 6.16
C GLU A 11 -7.72 20.57 6.80
N PHE A 12 -7.86 20.50 8.15
CA PHE A 12 -8.11 19.22 8.85
C PHE A 12 -9.39 18.52 8.37
N LYS A 13 -10.51 19.24 8.32
CA LYS A 13 -11.80 18.67 7.95
C LYS A 13 -11.80 18.11 6.51
N PRO A 14 -11.35 18.86 5.50
CA PRO A 14 -11.20 18.34 4.13
C PRO A 14 -10.25 17.14 4.05
N MET A 15 -9.12 17.17 4.76
CA MET A 15 -8.16 16.06 4.78
C MET A 15 -8.78 14.80 5.38
N ILE A 16 -9.43 14.89 6.55
CA ILE A 16 -10.09 13.74 7.19
C ILE A 16 -11.23 13.20 6.33
N THR A 17 -12.02 14.06 5.70
CA THR A 17 -13.11 13.65 4.82
C THR A 17 -12.61 12.82 3.62
N LEU A 18 -11.42 13.10 3.14
CA LEU A 18 -10.78 12.35 2.08
C LEU A 18 -10.05 11.11 2.64
N ALA A 19 -9.32 11.24 3.75
CA ALA A 19 -8.50 10.18 4.32
C ALA A 19 -9.34 9.04 4.91
N LEU A 20 -10.43 9.36 5.65
CA LEU A 20 -11.20 8.34 6.37
C LEU A 20 -11.76 7.23 5.46
N PRO A 21 -12.41 7.53 4.32
CA PRO A 21 -12.84 6.46 3.40
C PRO A 21 -11.70 5.65 2.83
N VAL A 22 -10.51 6.27 2.62
CA VAL A 22 -9.32 5.56 2.12
C VAL A 22 -8.74 4.66 3.21
N VAL A 23 -8.64 5.14 4.46
CA VAL A 23 -8.23 4.33 5.62
C VAL A 23 -9.14 3.11 5.79
N LEU A 24 -10.46 3.32 5.72
CA LEU A 24 -11.43 2.22 5.81
C LEU A 24 -11.25 1.22 4.66
N ALA A 25 -10.87 1.71 3.48
CA ALA A 25 -10.53 0.85 2.35
C ALA A 25 -9.24 0.04 2.61
N GLU A 26 -8.18 0.64 3.17
CA GLU A 26 -6.96 -0.11 3.49
C GLU A 26 -7.20 -1.18 4.57
N LEU A 27 -7.94 -0.84 5.63
CA LEU A 27 -8.34 -1.81 6.66
C LEU A 27 -9.22 -2.94 6.09
N GLY A 28 -10.14 -2.60 5.20
CA GLY A 28 -10.98 -3.61 4.52
C GLY A 28 -10.17 -4.57 3.66
N TRP A 29 -9.07 -4.12 3.07
CA TRP A 29 -8.15 -4.98 2.34
C TRP A 29 -7.51 -6.07 3.23
N MET A 30 -7.04 -5.69 4.44
CA MET A 30 -6.53 -6.65 5.42
C MET A 30 -7.61 -7.62 5.89
N THR A 31 -8.82 -7.13 6.10
CA THR A 31 -9.96 -7.94 6.56
C THR A 31 -10.27 -9.08 5.60
N MET A 32 -10.19 -8.85 4.29
CA MET A 32 -10.42 -9.90 3.27
C MET A 32 -9.48 -11.09 3.46
N GLY A 33 -8.17 -10.84 3.66
CA GLY A 33 -7.20 -11.91 3.92
C GLY A 33 -7.44 -12.67 5.22
N ILE A 34 -7.90 -11.97 6.27
CA ILE A 34 -8.27 -12.59 7.55
C ILE A 34 -9.50 -13.50 7.36
N VAL A 35 -10.52 -13.05 6.64
CA VAL A 35 -11.72 -13.85 6.35
C VAL A 35 -11.37 -15.10 5.56
N ASP A 36 -10.56 -14.98 4.52
CA ASP A 36 -10.11 -16.15 3.73
C ASP A 36 -9.43 -17.17 4.64
N THR A 37 -8.49 -16.74 5.48
CA THR A 37 -7.77 -17.61 6.42
C THR A 37 -8.70 -18.27 7.44
N LEU A 38 -9.64 -17.53 8.02
CA LEU A 38 -10.60 -18.05 9.00
C LEU A 38 -11.54 -19.11 8.39
N MET A 39 -11.99 -18.88 7.15
CA MET A 39 -12.91 -19.80 6.48
C MET A 39 -12.22 -21.06 6.01
N VAL A 40 -11.01 -20.95 5.47
CA VAL A 40 -10.19 -22.09 5.05
C VAL A 40 -9.68 -22.88 6.26
N GLY A 41 -9.46 -22.22 7.40
CA GLY A 41 -9.06 -22.85 8.66
C GLY A 41 -10.06 -23.87 9.21
N ARG A 42 -11.30 -23.84 8.74
CA ARG A 42 -12.30 -24.87 9.07
C ARG A 42 -12.16 -26.15 8.24
N LEU A 43 -11.31 -26.15 7.21
CA LEU A 43 -11.04 -27.34 6.41
C LEU A 43 -9.93 -28.19 7.05
N SER A 44 -8.72 -27.61 7.16
CA SER A 44 -7.57 -28.25 7.78
C SER A 44 -6.45 -27.23 8.06
N PRO A 45 -5.47 -27.56 8.94
CA PRO A 45 -4.27 -26.76 9.16
C PRO A 45 -3.42 -26.58 7.89
N GLU A 46 -3.35 -27.61 7.04
CA GLU A 46 -2.61 -27.58 5.77
C GLU A 46 -3.20 -26.57 4.81
N ALA A 47 -4.53 -26.42 4.82
CA ALA A 47 -5.24 -25.45 3.99
C ALA A 47 -4.91 -23.99 4.41
N ILE A 48 -4.75 -23.73 5.72
CA ILE A 48 -4.28 -22.40 6.21
C ILE A 48 -2.88 -22.12 5.65
N GLY A 49 -1.97 -23.11 5.76
CA GLY A 49 -0.61 -23.00 5.24
C GLY A 49 -0.58 -22.74 3.74
N ALA A 50 -1.42 -23.43 2.99
CA ALA A 50 -1.52 -23.30 1.54
C ALA A 50 -1.98 -21.90 1.10
N VAL A 51 -3.04 -21.37 1.71
CA VAL A 51 -3.53 -20.01 1.43
C VAL A 51 -2.51 -18.96 1.87
N GLY A 52 -1.86 -19.14 3.02
CA GLY A 52 -0.82 -18.27 3.53
C GLY A 52 0.38 -18.15 2.59
N ILE A 53 0.92 -19.27 2.12
CA ILE A 53 2.03 -19.32 1.17
C ILE A 53 1.58 -18.72 -0.17
N GLY A 54 0.44 -19.18 -0.71
CA GLY A 54 -0.06 -18.76 -2.01
C GLY A 54 -0.33 -17.26 -2.08
N SER A 55 -0.98 -16.69 -1.07
CA SER A 55 -1.27 -15.26 -1.00
C SER A 55 -0.02 -14.40 -0.82
N SER A 56 0.95 -14.86 -0.01
CA SER A 56 2.21 -14.15 0.21
C SER A 56 3.06 -14.08 -1.06
N VAL A 57 3.20 -15.20 -1.77
CA VAL A 57 3.93 -15.26 -3.04
C VAL A 57 3.23 -14.43 -4.10
N PHE A 58 1.91 -14.55 -4.22
CA PHE A 58 1.10 -13.74 -5.13
C PHE A 58 1.35 -12.24 -4.88
N MET A 59 1.22 -11.79 -3.63
CA MET A 59 1.39 -10.39 -3.29
C MET A 59 2.83 -9.92 -3.51
N GLY A 60 3.83 -10.73 -3.17
CA GLY A 60 5.25 -10.42 -3.40
C GLY A 60 5.57 -10.15 -4.86
N VAL A 61 4.90 -10.82 -5.79
CA VAL A 61 5.05 -10.58 -7.23
C VAL A 61 4.23 -9.37 -7.69
N VAL A 62 2.96 -9.29 -7.31
CA VAL A 62 2.03 -8.30 -7.87
C VAL A 62 2.21 -6.90 -7.28
N ILE A 63 2.86 -6.79 -6.10
CA ILE A 63 3.09 -5.50 -5.42
C ILE A 63 3.84 -4.49 -6.29
N PHE A 64 4.78 -4.96 -7.14
CA PHE A 64 5.50 -4.10 -8.07
C PHE A 64 4.57 -3.54 -9.15
N ALA A 65 3.69 -4.38 -9.74
CA ALA A 65 2.71 -3.93 -10.73
C ALA A 65 1.69 -2.95 -10.11
N PHE A 66 1.29 -3.21 -8.87
CA PHE A 66 0.44 -2.30 -8.09
C PHE A 66 1.12 -0.95 -7.86
N GLY A 67 2.41 -0.97 -7.53
CA GLY A 67 3.24 0.22 -7.33
C GLY A 67 3.40 1.06 -8.60
N LEU A 68 3.51 0.43 -9.80
CA LEU A 68 3.58 1.15 -11.08
C LEU A 68 2.34 2.04 -11.33
N LEU A 69 1.18 1.61 -10.87
CA LEU A 69 -0.06 2.37 -10.99
C LEU A 69 -0.19 3.52 -9.99
N LEU A 70 0.70 3.62 -8.97
CA LEU A 70 0.73 4.75 -8.04
C LEU A 70 1.04 6.09 -8.73
N GLY A 71 1.70 6.07 -9.89
CA GLY A 71 1.92 7.27 -10.69
C GLY A 71 0.63 7.98 -11.09
N LEU A 72 -0.49 7.25 -11.20
CA LEU A 72 -1.81 7.83 -11.49
C LEU A 72 -2.29 8.79 -10.41
N ASP A 73 -1.97 8.55 -9.14
CA ASP A 73 -2.37 9.44 -8.03
C ASP A 73 -1.93 10.88 -8.28
N THR A 74 -0.66 11.05 -8.67
CA THR A 74 -0.06 12.35 -8.95
C THR A 74 -0.63 12.96 -10.22
N LEU A 75 -0.62 12.21 -11.33
CA LEU A 75 -0.97 12.71 -12.65
C LEU A 75 -2.44 13.12 -12.72
N VAL A 76 -3.33 12.29 -12.19
CA VAL A 76 -4.77 12.60 -12.14
C VAL A 76 -5.05 13.75 -11.17
N ALA A 77 -4.43 13.75 -9.98
CA ALA A 77 -4.65 14.83 -9.01
C ALA A 77 -4.20 16.19 -9.53
N GLN A 78 -3.01 16.27 -10.15
CA GLN A 78 -2.51 17.52 -10.73
C GLN A 78 -3.35 17.99 -11.93
N ALA A 79 -3.77 17.07 -12.82
CA ALA A 79 -4.66 17.40 -13.93
C ALA A 79 -6.03 17.91 -13.43
N PHE A 80 -6.61 17.22 -12.44
CA PHE A 80 -7.89 17.62 -11.84
C PHE A 80 -7.79 18.97 -11.11
N GLY A 81 -6.73 19.17 -10.33
CA GLY A 81 -6.47 20.45 -9.67
C GLY A 81 -6.33 21.62 -10.63
N GLY A 82 -5.72 21.39 -11.80
CA GLY A 82 -5.60 22.37 -12.89
C GLY A 82 -6.86 22.51 -13.76
N ASN A 83 -7.97 21.87 -13.38
CA ASN A 83 -9.23 21.85 -14.14
C ASN A 83 -9.11 21.27 -15.57
N ARG A 84 -8.15 20.37 -15.79
CA ARG A 84 -7.85 19.73 -17.07
C ARG A 84 -8.48 18.33 -17.12
N LEU A 85 -9.82 18.27 -17.22
CA LEU A 85 -10.58 17.01 -17.15
C LEU A 85 -10.23 16.04 -18.30
N GLU A 86 -9.97 16.55 -19.50
CA GLU A 86 -9.55 15.71 -20.64
C GLU A 86 -8.25 14.96 -20.32
N GLU A 87 -7.29 15.61 -19.66
CA GLU A 87 -6.07 14.93 -19.20
C GLU A 87 -6.37 13.84 -18.18
N CYS A 88 -7.32 14.06 -17.26
CA CYS A 88 -7.73 13.01 -16.32
C CYS A 88 -8.26 11.77 -17.05
N HIS A 89 -9.08 11.96 -18.12
CA HIS A 89 -9.59 10.87 -18.93
C HIS A 89 -8.47 10.15 -19.68
N ARG A 90 -7.53 10.89 -20.26
CA ARG A 90 -6.35 10.31 -20.92
C ARG A 90 -5.52 9.48 -19.94
N TRP A 91 -5.32 9.95 -18.69
CA TRP A 91 -4.63 9.17 -17.64
C TRP A 91 -5.39 7.90 -17.26
N LEU A 92 -6.74 7.93 -17.22
CA LEU A 92 -7.55 6.73 -17.00
C LEU A 92 -7.33 5.71 -18.11
N ILE A 93 -7.36 6.15 -19.39
CA ILE A 93 -7.14 5.28 -20.55
C ILE A 93 -5.75 4.64 -20.47
N HIS A 94 -4.70 5.45 -20.30
CA HIS A 94 -3.32 4.94 -20.24
C HIS A 94 -3.08 4.05 -19.00
N GLY A 95 -3.67 4.38 -17.84
CA GLY A 95 -3.63 3.53 -16.66
C GLY A 95 -4.34 2.19 -16.85
N THR A 96 -5.48 2.18 -17.53
CA THR A 96 -6.21 0.96 -17.87
C THR A 96 -5.41 0.09 -18.85
N VAL A 97 -4.84 0.70 -19.88
CA VAL A 97 -3.97 0.00 -20.84
C VAL A 97 -2.74 -0.57 -20.14
N LEU A 98 -2.10 0.20 -19.26
CA LEU A 98 -0.95 -0.28 -18.47
C LEU A 98 -1.35 -1.47 -17.60
N ALA A 99 -2.50 -1.42 -16.91
CA ALA A 99 -3.01 -2.52 -16.10
C ALA A 99 -3.20 -3.81 -16.92
N ILE A 100 -3.75 -3.70 -18.13
CA ILE A 100 -3.92 -4.83 -19.05
C ILE A 100 -2.55 -5.35 -19.51
N LEU A 101 -1.66 -4.48 -19.95
CA LEU A 101 -0.32 -4.87 -20.41
C LEU A 101 0.50 -5.56 -19.32
N LEU A 102 0.43 -5.07 -18.08
CA LEU A 102 1.12 -5.66 -16.93
C LEU A 102 0.50 -7.00 -16.51
N SER A 103 -0.80 -7.18 -16.66
CA SER A 103 -1.46 -8.41 -16.22
C SER A 103 -0.91 -9.66 -16.91
N VAL A 104 -0.50 -9.57 -18.18
CA VAL A 104 0.02 -10.70 -18.94
C VAL A 104 1.36 -11.21 -18.39
N PRO A 105 2.44 -10.39 -18.30
CA PRO A 105 3.72 -10.87 -17.80
C PRO A 105 3.65 -11.27 -16.32
N PHE A 106 2.88 -10.54 -15.48
CA PHE A 106 2.77 -10.89 -14.06
C PHE A 106 2.01 -12.20 -13.84
N THR A 107 0.95 -12.48 -14.61
CA THR A 107 0.29 -13.79 -14.58
C THR A 107 1.23 -14.90 -15.07
N ALA A 108 2.00 -14.65 -16.14
CA ALA A 108 3.00 -15.61 -16.62
C ALA A 108 4.10 -15.89 -15.58
N ILE A 109 4.59 -14.87 -14.89
CA ILE A 109 5.57 -15.02 -13.78
C ILE A 109 4.97 -15.90 -12.66
N LEU A 110 3.71 -15.66 -12.28
CA LEU A 110 3.06 -16.46 -11.25
C LEU A 110 2.94 -17.93 -11.68
N TRP A 111 2.59 -18.23 -12.93
CA TRP A 111 2.54 -19.60 -13.43
C TRP A 111 3.93 -20.27 -13.51
N LEU A 112 4.96 -19.51 -13.88
CA LEU A 112 6.33 -19.99 -13.82
C LEU A 112 6.74 -20.35 -12.38
N ILE A 113 6.38 -19.51 -11.40
CA ILE A 113 6.60 -19.78 -9.99
C ILE A 113 5.83 -21.01 -9.54
N SER A 114 4.57 -21.16 -9.94
CA SER A 114 3.76 -22.38 -9.65
C SER A 114 4.49 -23.66 -10.09
N GLY A 115 5.11 -23.64 -11.26
CA GLY A 115 5.94 -24.75 -11.76
C GLY A 115 7.23 -25.03 -10.96
N THR A 116 7.63 -24.15 -10.06
CA THR A 116 8.86 -24.32 -9.23
C THR A 116 8.58 -24.66 -7.77
N LEU A 117 7.34 -24.63 -7.32
CA LEU A 117 6.94 -24.83 -5.92
C LEU A 117 7.46 -26.16 -5.33
N ASP A 118 7.61 -27.21 -6.16
CA ASP A 118 8.16 -28.49 -5.75
C ASP A 118 9.59 -28.40 -5.18
N ARG A 119 10.35 -27.39 -5.61
CA ARG A 119 11.75 -27.17 -5.21
C ARG A 119 11.89 -26.36 -3.92
N TRP A 120 10.79 -25.88 -3.35
CA TRP A 120 10.81 -24.97 -2.20
C TRP A 120 10.83 -25.70 -0.85
N GLY A 121 10.81 -27.05 -0.86
CA GLY A 121 10.80 -27.85 0.37
C GLY A 121 9.49 -27.76 1.15
N ILE A 122 8.40 -27.41 0.49
CA ILE A 122 7.06 -27.37 1.08
C ILE A 122 6.59 -28.81 1.34
N HIS A 123 6.00 -29.05 2.50
CA HIS A 123 5.44 -30.36 2.83
C HIS A 123 4.42 -30.81 1.77
N PRO A 124 4.46 -32.07 1.27
CA PRO A 124 3.63 -32.53 0.14
C PRO A 124 2.12 -32.26 0.32
N ALA A 125 1.58 -32.46 1.52
CA ALA A 125 0.17 -32.20 1.80
C ALA A 125 -0.23 -30.70 1.68
N VAL A 126 0.70 -29.78 1.94
CA VAL A 126 0.49 -28.32 1.79
C VAL A 126 0.75 -27.91 0.35
N LEU A 127 1.74 -28.51 -0.31
CA LEU A 127 2.15 -28.16 -1.67
C LEU A 127 1.01 -28.32 -2.68
N GLU A 128 0.31 -29.44 -2.65
CA GLU A 128 -0.81 -29.71 -3.56
C GLU A 128 -1.93 -28.66 -3.40
N LEU A 129 -2.29 -28.33 -2.15
CA LEU A 129 -3.29 -27.31 -1.87
C LEU A 129 -2.79 -25.90 -2.24
N THR A 130 -1.49 -25.61 -2.04
CA THR A 130 -0.86 -24.34 -2.44
C THR A 130 -0.94 -24.17 -3.95
N ARG A 131 -0.65 -25.22 -4.72
CA ARG A 131 -0.72 -25.17 -6.18
C ARG A 131 -2.15 -24.91 -6.65
N GLN A 132 -3.13 -25.63 -6.10
CA GLN A 132 -4.54 -25.43 -6.43
C GLN A 132 -5.01 -24.00 -6.14
N TYR A 133 -4.61 -23.42 -5.01
CA TYR A 133 -4.92 -22.02 -4.68
C TYR A 133 -4.23 -21.06 -5.63
N PHE A 134 -2.93 -21.25 -5.85
CA PHE A 134 -2.06 -20.32 -6.57
C PHE A 134 -2.40 -20.22 -8.04
N ASP A 135 -2.70 -21.35 -8.69
CA ASP A 135 -3.09 -21.40 -10.10
C ASP A 135 -4.40 -20.63 -10.34
N VAL A 136 -5.35 -20.76 -9.42
CA VAL A 136 -6.62 -20.05 -9.52
C VAL A 136 -6.46 -18.55 -9.21
N VAL A 137 -5.77 -18.19 -8.10
CA VAL A 137 -5.64 -16.79 -7.70
C VAL A 137 -4.83 -15.97 -8.70
N SER A 138 -3.95 -16.62 -9.48
CA SER A 138 -3.18 -15.98 -10.55
C SER A 138 -4.06 -15.32 -11.63
N TRP A 139 -5.25 -15.84 -11.90
CA TRP A 139 -6.23 -15.22 -12.80
C TRP A 139 -6.77 -13.88 -12.30
N SER A 140 -6.60 -13.60 -11.01
CA SER A 140 -7.08 -12.34 -10.43
C SER A 140 -6.15 -11.15 -10.66
N VAL A 141 -4.98 -11.31 -11.30
CA VAL A 141 -4.04 -10.22 -11.57
C VAL A 141 -4.73 -9.12 -12.40
N LEU A 142 -5.37 -9.47 -13.50
CA LEU A 142 -6.06 -8.50 -14.35
C LEU A 142 -7.14 -7.70 -13.58
N PRO A 143 -8.15 -8.32 -12.97
CA PRO A 143 -9.17 -7.58 -12.23
C PRO A 143 -8.60 -6.78 -11.08
N LEU A 144 -7.53 -7.24 -10.42
CA LEU A 144 -6.86 -6.50 -9.37
C LEU A 144 -6.19 -5.23 -9.89
N LEU A 145 -5.44 -5.31 -10.99
CA LEU A 145 -4.77 -4.15 -11.57
C LEU A 145 -5.77 -3.15 -12.18
N LEU A 146 -6.86 -3.62 -12.78
CA LEU A 146 -7.96 -2.76 -13.23
C LEU A 146 -8.63 -2.04 -12.05
N TYR A 147 -8.93 -2.76 -10.97
CA TYR A 147 -9.42 -2.13 -9.74
C TYR A 147 -8.45 -1.05 -9.24
N CYS A 148 -7.14 -1.34 -9.25
CA CYS A 148 -6.13 -0.37 -8.84
C CYS A 148 -6.17 0.89 -9.72
N ALA A 149 -6.16 0.75 -11.05
CA ALA A 149 -6.22 1.88 -11.97
C ALA A 149 -7.48 2.74 -11.78
N PHE A 150 -8.66 2.11 -11.66
CA PHE A 150 -9.92 2.81 -11.44
C PHE A 150 -9.98 3.48 -10.06
N ARG A 151 -9.44 2.81 -9.03
CA ARG A 151 -9.30 3.36 -7.69
C ARG A 151 -8.43 4.62 -7.71
N ARG A 152 -7.23 4.57 -8.33
CA ARG A 152 -6.31 5.70 -8.39
C ARG A 152 -6.90 6.88 -9.16
N TYR A 153 -7.61 6.62 -10.26
CA TYR A 153 -8.32 7.64 -11.00
C TYR A 153 -9.38 8.36 -10.14
N LEU A 154 -10.25 7.60 -9.48
CA LEU A 154 -11.30 8.19 -8.63
C LEU A 154 -10.70 8.92 -7.43
N GLN A 155 -9.70 8.33 -6.76
CA GLN A 155 -9.00 8.98 -5.64
C GLN A 155 -8.30 10.26 -6.08
N GLY A 156 -7.60 10.26 -7.22
CA GLY A 156 -6.94 11.44 -7.78
C GLY A 156 -7.91 12.60 -8.04
N MET A 157 -9.16 12.31 -8.36
CA MET A 157 -10.24 13.31 -8.46
C MET A 157 -10.92 13.65 -7.12
N GLY A 158 -10.46 13.11 -6.00
CA GLY A 158 -11.08 13.29 -4.69
C GLY A 158 -12.38 12.51 -4.47
N ILE A 159 -12.69 11.53 -5.33
CA ILE A 159 -13.92 10.72 -5.28
C ILE A 159 -13.64 9.40 -4.53
N VAL A 160 -13.58 9.46 -3.20
CA VAL A 160 -13.14 8.32 -2.37
C VAL A 160 -14.27 7.42 -1.86
N ARG A 161 -15.51 7.93 -1.75
CA ARG A 161 -16.64 7.14 -1.24
C ARG A 161 -16.91 5.86 -2.04
N PRO A 162 -16.94 5.87 -3.39
CA PRO A 162 -17.13 4.65 -4.17
C PRO A 162 -16.03 3.62 -3.94
N VAL A 163 -14.80 4.05 -3.69
CA VAL A 163 -13.68 3.14 -3.40
C VAL A 163 -13.90 2.39 -2.09
N MET A 164 -14.34 3.09 -1.04
CA MET A 164 -14.72 2.47 0.23
C MET A 164 -15.90 1.49 0.04
N VAL A 165 -16.95 1.91 -0.66
CA VAL A 165 -18.12 1.06 -0.94
C VAL A 165 -17.73 -0.19 -1.72
N ALA A 166 -16.87 -0.06 -2.76
CA ALA A 166 -16.36 -1.19 -3.53
C ALA A 166 -15.74 -2.25 -2.62
N LEU A 167 -14.93 -1.81 -1.65
CA LEU A 167 -14.21 -2.73 -0.78
C LEU A 167 -15.11 -3.37 0.29
N VAL A 168 -16.07 -2.61 0.84
CA VAL A 168 -17.07 -3.16 1.77
C VAL A 168 -17.91 -4.22 1.06
N MET A 169 -18.42 -3.91 -0.15
CA MET A 169 -19.17 -4.87 -0.97
C MET A 169 -18.34 -6.10 -1.32
N ALA A 170 -17.05 -5.91 -1.64
CA ALA A 170 -16.17 -7.01 -1.98
C ALA A 170 -15.90 -7.93 -0.77
N ASN A 171 -15.73 -7.37 0.44
CA ASN A 171 -15.60 -8.17 1.65
C ASN A 171 -16.87 -9.01 1.92
N LEU A 172 -18.05 -8.40 1.78
CA LEU A 172 -19.31 -9.13 1.93
C LEU A 172 -19.48 -10.21 0.86
N ALA A 173 -19.16 -9.90 -0.40
CA ALA A 173 -19.18 -10.85 -1.50
C ALA A 173 -18.17 -11.98 -1.27
N ASN A 174 -16.96 -11.66 -0.78
CA ASN A 174 -15.92 -12.64 -0.47
C ASN A 174 -16.39 -13.63 0.62
N VAL A 175 -17.02 -13.16 1.69
CA VAL A 175 -17.62 -14.04 2.71
C VAL A 175 -18.64 -15.00 2.09
N VAL A 176 -19.54 -14.46 1.26
CA VAL A 176 -20.59 -15.28 0.62
C VAL A 176 -19.97 -16.27 -0.39
N PHE A 177 -19.06 -15.80 -1.25
CA PHE A 177 -18.40 -16.67 -2.23
C PHE A 177 -17.56 -17.73 -1.55
N ASN A 178 -16.82 -17.40 -0.49
CA ASN A 178 -16.09 -18.39 0.32
C ASN A 178 -17.05 -19.43 0.89
N TRP A 179 -18.15 -19.00 1.50
CA TRP A 179 -19.11 -19.93 2.08
C TRP A 179 -19.73 -20.87 1.04
N VAL A 180 -20.05 -20.34 -0.15
CA VAL A 180 -20.64 -21.14 -1.23
C VAL A 180 -19.62 -22.10 -1.84
N LEU A 181 -18.43 -21.61 -2.22
CA LEU A 181 -17.46 -22.35 -3.01
C LEU A 181 -16.57 -23.27 -2.16
N ILE A 182 -16.20 -22.86 -0.94
CA ILE A 182 -15.41 -23.73 -0.05
C ILE A 182 -16.25 -24.93 0.38
N PHE A 183 -17.50 -24.68 0.83
CA PHE A 183 -18.32 -25.71 1.48
C PHE A 183 -19.39 -26.33 0.57
N GLY A 184 -19.47 -25.92 -0.69
CA GLY A 184 -20.42 -26.50 -1.66
C GLY A 184 -21.88 -26.23 -1.33
N LYS A 185 -22.25 -24.96 -1.08
CA LYS A 185 -23.62 -24.58 -0.77
C LYS A 185 -24.38 -24.15 -2.04
N PHE A 186 -25.70 -24.12 -1.97
CA PHE A 186 -26.59 -23.73 -3.09
C PHE A 186 -26.39 -24.54 -4.39
N GLY A 187 -25.96 -25.80 -4.28
CA GLY A 187 -25.73 -26.67 -5.44
C GLY A 187 -24.38 -26.48 -6.13
N ALA A 188 -23.52 -25.61 -5.62
CA ALA A 188 -22.14 -25.52 -6.08
C ALA A 188 -21.30 -26.70 -5.56
N PRO A 189 -20.30 -27.18 -6.33
CA PRO A 189 -19.39 -28.20 -5.82
C PRO A 189 -18.53 -27.66 -4.67
N ALA A 190 -18.22 -28.48 -3.67
CA ALA A 190 -17.29 -28.13 -2.61
C ALA A 190 -15.85 -28.13 -3.19
N MET A 191 -15.28 -26.95 -3.37
CA MET A 191 -13.97 -26.76 -4.01
C MET A 191 -12.83 -26.59 -3.00
N GLY A 192 -13.12 -26.54 -1.70
CA GLY A 192 -12.11 -26.40 -0.66
C GLY A 192 -11.22 -25.14 -0.87
N VAL A 193 -9.90 -25.34 -0.87
CA VAL A 193 -8.92 -24.26 -1.01
C VAL A 193 -9.02 -23.54 -2.37
N ALA A 194 -9.29 -24.27 -3.45
CA ALA A 194 -9.53 -23.66 -4.77
C ALA A 194 -10.79 -22.77 -4.74
N GLY A 195 -11.81 -23.13 -3.95
CA GLY A 195 -13.01 -22.32 -3.74
C GLY A 195 -12.69 -20.96 -3.10
N ALA A 196 -11.77 -20.91 -2.14
CA ALA A 196 -11.29 -19.67 -1.55
C ALA A 196 -10.59 -18.78 -2.59
N ALA A 197 -9.76 -19.36 -3.46
CA ALA A 197 -9.11 -18.64 -4.54
C ALA A 197 -10.13 -18.07 -5.54
N TRP A 198 -11.14 -18.83 -5.95
CA TRP A 198 -12.23 -18.34 -6.80
C TRP A 198 -13.08 -17.27 -6.15
N ALA A 199 -13.32 -17.35 -4.83
CA ALA A 199 -13.99 -16.29 -4.08
C ALA A 199 -13.21 -14.98 -4.13
N THR A 200 -11.88 -15.04 -3.99
CA THR A 200 -10.99 -13.88 -4.11
C THR A 200 -11.00 -13.32 -5.53
N VAL A 201 -10.93 -14.17 -6.58
CA VAL A 201 -11.07 -13.74 -7.99
C VAL A 201 -12.40 -13.03 -8.21
N GLY A 202 -13.52 -13.64 -7.80
CA GLY A 202 -14.86 -13.09 -7.94
C GLY A 202 -15.00 -11.73 -7.23
N SER A 203 -14.45 -11.58 -6.03
CA SER A 203 -14.46 -10.33 -5.28
C SER A 203 -13.67 -9.23 -5.98
N ARG A 204 -12.51 -9.54 -6.57
CA ARG A 204 -11.69 -8.60 -7.34
C ARG A 204 -12.38 -8.17 -8.63
N VAL A 205 -13.05 -9.09 -9.33
CA VAL A 205 -13.89 -8.78 -10.49
C VAL A 205 -15.04 -7.86 -10.11
N ALA A 206 -15.72 -8.15 -9.01
CA ALA A 206 -16.81 -7.30 -8.51
C ALA A 206 -16.34 -5.89 -8.16
N MET A 207 -15.16 -5.75 -7.50
CA MET A 207 -14.57 -4.43 -7.20
C MET A 207 -14.27 -3.64 -8.48
N ALA A 208 -13.58 -4.25 -9.44
CA ALA A 208 -13.23 -3.59 -10.70
C ALA A 208 -14.47 -3.20 -11.48
N GLY A 209 -15.44 -4.12 -11.59
CA GLY A 209 -16.72 -3.90 -12.29
C GLY A 209 -17.56 -2.79 -11.65
N TYR A 210 -17.64 -2.75 -10.32
CA TYR A 210 -18.36 -1.70 -9.61
C TYR A 210 -17.70 -0.32 -9.84
N LEU A 211 -16.37 -0.20 -9.70
CA LEU A 211 -15.70 1.08 -9.92
C LEU A 211 -15.82 1.52 -11.40
N LEU A 212 -15.72 0.60 -12.34
CA LEU A 212 -15.95 0.89 -13.76
C LEU A 212 -17.37 1.40 -14.00
N ALA A 213 -18.39 0.76 -13.42
CA ALA A 213 -19.77 1.20 -13.51
C ALA A 213 -19.98 2.61 -12.94
N VAL A 214 -19.35 2.91 -11.79
CA VAL A 214 -19.36 4.25 -11.18
C VAL A 214 -18.71 5.28 -12.11
N ILE A 215 -17.55 4.97 -12.69
CA ILE A 215 -16.85 5.85 -13.64
C ILE A 215 -17.76 6.13 -14.83
N ILE A 216 -18.27 5.09 -15.49
CA ILE A 216 -19.15 5.23 -16.67
C ILE A 216 -20.41 6.06 -16.32
N HIS A 217 -21.05 5.79 -15.18
CA HIS A 217 -22.24 6.52 -14.75
C HIS A 217 -21.97 8.01 -14.54
N ARG A 218 -20.85 8.35 -13.94
CA ARG A 218 -20.48 9.75 -13.67
C ARG A 218 -20.07 10.47 -14.94
N GLU A 219 -19.27 9.84 -15.79
CA GLU A 219 -18.72 10.47 -16.98
C GLU A 219 -19.77 10.63 -18.11
N ARG A 220 -20.82 9.79 -18.14
CA ARG A 220 -21.98 10.00 -19.03
C ARG A 220 -22.74 11.30 -18.75
N ARG A 221 -22.61 11.86 -17.55
CA ARG A 221 -23.29 13.11 -17.13
C ARG A 221 -22.41 14.35 -17.26
N ARG A 222 -21.14 14.20 -17.62
CA ARG A 222 -20.17 15.29 -17.76
C ARG A 222 -19.93 15.65 -19.23
N ARG A 223 -19.63 16.92 -19.49
CA ARG A 223 -19.18 17.42 -20.80
C ARG A 223 -17.96 18.34 -20.62
N PRO A 224 -16.82 18.13 -21.32
CA PRO A 224 -16.54 16.96 -22.16
C PRO A 224 -16.46 15.68 -21.32
N GLY A 225 -17.09 14.60 -21.78
CA GLY A 225 -17.10 13.31 -21.11
C GLY A 225 -15.95 12.39 -21.56
N LEU A 226 -15.76 11.29 -20.85
CA LEU A 226 -14.76 10.27 -21.18
C LEU A 226 -14.93 9.75 -22.64
N PHE A 227 -16.16 9.66 -23.12
CA PHE A 227 -16.48 9.13 -24.45
C PHE A 227 -16.18 10.11 -25.60
N GLU A 228 -15.92 11.38 -25.29
CA GLU A 228 -15.49 12.39 -26.25
C GLU A 228 -13.96 12.48 -26.33
N THR A 229 -13.25 11.87 -25.36
CA THR A 229 -11.78 11.82 -25.34
C THR A 229 -11.27 10.79 -26.35
N PRO A 230 -10.32 11.14 -27.23
CA PRO A 230 -9.74 10.18 -28.16
C PRO A 230 -9.10 8.99 -27.45
N LEU A 231 -9.41 7.77 -27.90
CA LEU A 231 -8.79 6.52 -27.43
C LEU A 231 -7.38 6.34 -28.02
N ALA A 232 -6.61 7.41 -28.13
CA ALA A 232 -5.25 7.35 -28.65
C ALA A 232 -4.28 6.93 -27.53
N ILE A 233 -3.54 5.85 -27.78
CA ILE A 233 -2.46 5.42 -26.89
C ILE A 233 -1.18 6.12 -27.35
N GLU A 234 -0.72 7.07 -26.58
CA GLU A 234 0.49 7.84 -26.87
C GLU A 234 1.64 7.37 -25.96
N LEU A 235 2.77 7.04 -26.57
CA LEU A 235 3.94 6.56 -25.84
C LEU A 235 4.48 7.59 -24.84
N ALA A 236 4.34 8.88 -25.13
CA ALA A 236 4.76 9.95 -24.22
C ALA A 236 4.01 9.92 -22.89
N TRP A 237 2.69 9.69 -22.90
CA TRP A 237 1.88 9.56 -21.68
C TRP A 237 2.24 8.30 -20.90
N MET A 238 2.41 7.17 -21.60
CA MET A 238 2.84 5.93 -20.98
C MET A 238 4.21 6.08 -20.30
N ARG A 239 5.15 6.73 -20.98
CA ARG A 239 6.48 6.99 -20.46
C ARG A 239 6.45 7.88 -19.22
N ARG A 240 5.60 8.91 -19.19
CA ARG A 240 5.42 9.79 -18.03
C ARG A 240 4.80 9.04 -16.85
N LEU A 241 3.79 8.18 -17.11
CA LEU A 241 3.20 7.33 -16.08
C LEU A 241 4.23 6.37 -15.48
N LEU A 242 5.04 5.73 -16.31
CA LEU A 242 6.10 4.83 -15.86
C LEU A 242 7.23 5.56 -15.15
N ALA A 243 7.58 6.78 -15.56
CA ALA A 243 8.64 7.58 -14.92
C ALA A 243 8.31 7.92 -13.46
N LEU A 244 7.03 8.11 -13.13
CA LEU A 244 6.56 8.30 -11.76
C LEU A 244 6.23 6.97 -11.06
N GLY A 245 5.67 6.02 -11.82
CA GLY A 245 5.26 4.74 -11.26
C GLY A 245 6.43 3.81 -10.92
N ALA A 246 7.50 3.78 -11.72
CA ALA A 246 8.61 2.85 -11.48
C ALA A 246 9.37 3.11 -10.17
N PRO A 247 9.74 4.37 -9.83
CA PRO A 247 10.32 4.64 -8.52
C PRO A 247 9.35 4.34 -7.37
N ALA A 248 8.05 4.64 -7.53
CA ALA A 248 7.06 4.32 -6.52
C ALA A 248 6.89 2.80 -6.34
N ALA A 249 6.90 2.03 -7.43
CA ALA A 249 6.88 0.57 -7.39
C ALA A 249 8.11 0.00 -6.69
N ALA A 250 9.30 0.50 -7.04
CA ALA A 250 10.53 0.10 -6.40
C ALA A 250 10.51 0.41 -4.90
N GLN A 251 10.04 1.60 -4.50
CA GLN A 251 9.93 1.98 -3.10
C GLN A 251 9.04 1.02 -2.30
N VAL A 252 7.81 0.75 -2.77
CA VAL A 252 6.89 -0.16 -2.06
C VAL A 252 7.44 -1.59 -2.02
N THR A 253 8.06 -2.05 -3.10
CA THR A 253 8.69 -3.38 -3.15
C THR A 253 9.87 -3.50 -2.18
N LEU A 254 10.72 -2.47 -2.10
CA LEU A 254 11.84 -2.42 -1.17
C LEU A 254 11.37 -2.42 0.29
N GLU A 255 10.30 -1.68 0.58
CA GLU A 255 9.70 -1.58 1.91
C GLU A 255 9.11 -2.92 2.35
N VAL A 256 8.28 -3.56 1.54
CA VAL A 256 7.77 -4.91 1.82
C VAL A 256 8.90 -5.93 1.88
N GLY A 257 9.88 -5.82 0.98
CA GLY A 257 11.04 -6.71 0.90
C GLY A 257 11.90 -6.70 2.16
N VAL A 258 12.13 -5.54 2.78
CA VAL A 258 12.96 -5.48 4.01
C VAL A 258 12.30 -6.16 5.18
N PHE A 259 10.96 -6.04 5.33
CA PHE A 259 10.22 -6.77 6.36
C PHE A 259 10.20 -8.29 6.10
N ALA A 260 10.09 -8.70 4.83
CA ALA A 260 10.21 -10.10 4.44
C ALA A 260 11.61 -10.66 4.74
N ALA A 261 12.67 -9.89 4.45
CA ALA A 261 14.05 -10.26 4.77
C ALA A 261 14.27 -10.36 6.29
N ALA A 262 13.74 -9.40 7.07
CA ALA A 262 13.80 -9.44 8.53
C ALA A 262 13.07 -10.67 9.09
N THR A 263 11.91 -11.02 8.53
CA THR A 263 11.18 -12.25 8.89
C THR A 263 11.98 -13.51 8.57
N ALA A 264 12.63 -13.57 7.39
CA ALA A 264 13.50 -14.68 7.03
C ALA A 264 14.72 -14.80 7.97
N LEU A 265 15.30 -13.68 8.42
CA LEU A 265 16.36 -13.67 9.42
C LEU A 265 15.85 -14.11 10.80
N ALA A 266 14.67 -13.63 11.22
CA ALA A 266 14.02 -14.07 12.46
C ALA A 266 13.74 -15.58 12.45
N GLY A 267 13.45 -16.16 11.29
CA GLY A 267 13.27 -17.60 11.09
C GLY A 267 14.52 -18.46 11.37
N ARG A 268 15.71 -17.83 11.44
CA ARG A 268 16.95 -18.51 11.87
C ARG A 268 17.13 -18.59 13.38
N LEU A 269 16.26 -17.89 14.13
CA LEU A 269 16.26 -17.88 15.59
C LEU A 269 15.32 -18.96 16.16
N ALA A 270 15.12 -18.94 17.49
CA ALA A 270 14.19 -19.85 18.13
C ALA A 270 12.75 -19.64 17.61
N PRO A 271 11.93 -20.70 17.53
CA PRO A 271 10.52 -20.59 17.07
C PRO A 271 9.69 -19.56 17.84
N THR A 272 9.94 -19.39 19.16
CA THR A 272 9.29 -18.38 20.00
C THR A 272 9.63 -16.96 19.58
N ALA A 273 10.88 -16.71 19.14
CA ALA A 273 11.31 -15.39 18.64
C ALA A 273 10.64 -15.08 17.29
N LEU A 274 10.53 -16.06 16.39
CA LEU A 274 9.83 -15.90 15.11
C LEU A 274 8.34 -15.64 15.34
N ALA A 275 7.70 -16.39 16.24
CA ALA A 275 6.28 -16.20 16.56
C ALA A 275 6.01 -14.81 17.13
N ALA A 276 6.85 -14.35 18.07
CA ALA A 276 6.76 -13.00 18.64
C ALA A 276 6.97 -11.93 17.57
N HIS A 277 7.95 -12.09 16.67
CA HIS A 277 8.20 -11.20 15.54
C HIS A 277 6.97 -11.08 14.63
N GLN A 278 6.37 -12.21 14.24
CA GLN A 278 5.19 -12.21 13.37
C GLN A 278 4.00 -11.50 13.99
N ILE A 279 3.74 -11.75 15.28
CA ILE A 279 2.64 -11.07 15.99
C ILE A 279 2.90 -9.55 16.04
N ALA A 280 4.11 -9.14 16.41
CA ALA A 280 4.46 -7.72 16.51
C ALA A 280 4.41 -7.01 15.14
N VAL A 281 4.89 -7.65 14.06
CA VAL A 281 4.79 -7.12 12.68
C VAL A 281 3.33 -6.96 12.26
N ASN A 282 2.47 -7.94 12.55
CA ASN A 282 1.05 -7.85 12.20
C ASN A 282 0.34 -6.69 12.94
N ILE A 283 0.66 -6.48 14.22
CA ILE A 283 0.11 -5.35 15.00
C ILE A 283 0.61 -4.02 14.43
N ALA A 284 1.90 -3.89 14.13
CA ALA A 284 2.47 -2.69 13.52
C ALA A 284 1.88 -2.42 12.14
N ALA A 285 1.76 -3.45 11.28
CA ALA A 285 1.16 -3.33 9.95
C ALA A 285 -0.30 -2.88 10.01
N PHE A 286 -1.08 -3.38 10.98
CA PHE A 286 -2.46 -2.95 11.17
C PHE A 286 -2.56 -1.44 11.48
N THR A 287 -1.71 -0.95 12.38
CA THR A 287 -1.68 0.49 12.71
C THR A 287 -1.19 1.34 11.54
N PHE A 288 -0.28 0.83 10.70
CA PHE A 288 0.26 1.51 9.52
C PHE A 288 -0.80 1.74 8.42
N MET A 289 -1.90 0.99 8.40
CA MET A 289 -2.97 1.21 7.42
C MET A 289 -3.57 2.62 7.50
N VAL A 290 -3.55 3.25 8.69
CA VAL A 290 -4.08 4.61 8.87
C VAL A 290 -3.15 5.67 8.26
N PRO A 291 -1.85 5.73 8.56
CA PRO A 291 -0.91 6.58 7.83
C PRO A 291 -0.91 6.37 6.33
N LEU A 292 -1.06 5.12 5.86
CA LEU A 292 -1.14 4.81 4.43
C LEU A 292 -2.35 5.48 3.76
N GLY A 293 -3.51 5.46 4.41
CA GLY A 293 -4.70 6.17 3.95
C GLY A 293 -4.53 7.69 3.97
N ILE A 294 -3.91 8.24 5.03
CA ILE A 294 -3.57 9.67 5.14
C ILE A 294 -2.54 10.07 4.07
N SER A 295 -1.53 9.24 3.81
CA SER A 295 -0.53 9.40 2.75
C SER A 295 -1.18 9.57 1.38
N SER A 296 -2.15 8.70 1.07
CA SER A 296 -2.90 8.75 -0.19
C SER A 296 -3.75 10.03 -0.30
N ALA A 297 -4.43 10.42 0.79
CA ALA A 297 -5.19 11.67 0.83
C ALA A 297 -4.29 12.90 0.71
N GLY A 298 -3.14 12.90 1.39
CA GLY A 298 -2.12 13.94 1.30
C GLY A 298 -1.58 14.10 -0.12
N ALA A 299 -1.26 12.98 -0.80
CA ALA A 299 -0.82 12.99 -2.19
C ALA A 299 -1.85 13.67 -3.11
N VAL A 300 -3.13 13.34 -2.96
CA VAL A 300 -4.22 13.91 -3.76
C VAL A 300 -4.38 15.42 -3.49
N ARG A 301 -4.41 15.83 -2.22
CA ARG A 301 -4.62 17.26 -1.89
C ARG A 301 -3.43 18.12 -2.28
N VAL A 302 -2.20 17.65 -2.06
CA VAL A 302 -1.00 18.32 -2.55
C VAL A 302 -1.02 18.38 -4.07
N GLY A 303 -1.35 17.28 -4.77
CA GLY A 303 -1.48 17.25 -6.21
C GLY A 303 -2.52 18.24 -6.75
N HIS A 304 -3.68 18.37 -6.10
CA HIS A 304 -4.69 19.36 -6.44
C HIS A 304 -4.16 20.79 -6.30
N ALA A 305 -3.41 21.09 -5.24
CA ALA A 305 -2.84 22.40 -5.01
C ALA A 305 -1.76 22.73 -6.05
N VAL A 306 -0.88 21.78 -6.36
CA VAL A 306 0.12 21.89 -7.45
C VAL A 306 -0.56 22.15 -8.79
N GLY A 307 -1.63 21.39 -9.10
CA GLY A 307 -2.40 21.59 -10.33
C GLY A 307 -3.02 22.98 -10.47
N ARG A 308 -3.42 23.59 -9.34
CA ARG A 308 -3.93 24.99 -9.27
C ARG A 308 -2.83 26.05 -9.24
N LEU A 309 -1.55 25.65 -9.23
CA LEU A 309 -0.42 26.55 -9.03
C LEU A 309 -0.51 27.30 -7.68
N ASP A 310 -0.95 26.59 -6.60
CA ASP A 310 -1.13 27.12 -5.25
C ASP A 310 -0.08 26.50 -4.29
N PRO A 311 1.12 27.08 -4.16
CA PRO A 311 2.17 26.58 -3.27
C PRO A 311 1.76 26.59 -1.79
N ASP A 312 1.02 27.63 -1.36
CA ASP A 312 0.55 27.75 0.02
C ASP A 312 -0.45 26.64 0.37
N GLY A 313 -1.35 26.34 -0.59
CA GLY A 313 -2.26 25.20 -0.48
C GLY A 313 -1.54 23.86 -0.44
N ALA A 314 -0.48 23.67 -1.22
CA ALA A 314 0.34 22.48 -1.18
C ALA A 314 1.04 22.33 0.18
N ALA A 315 1.63 23.42 0.70
CA ALA A 315 2.25 23.44 2.02
C ALA A 315 1.26 23.10 3.13
N ARG A 316 0.08 23.78 3.15
CA ARG A 316 -0.97 23.50 4.15
C ARG A 316 -1.42 22.06 4.11
N SER A 317 -1.75 21.54 2.92
CA SER A 317 -2.20 20.15 2.76
C SER A 317 -1.14 19.14 3.21
N GLY A 318 0.13 19.35 2.85
CA GLY A 318 1.20 18.44 3.22
C GLY A 318 1.50 18.43 4.72
N TRP A 319 1.61 19.61 5.34
CA TRP A 319 1.83 19.71 6.79
C TRP A 319 0.64 19.16 7.60
N THR A 320 -0.59 19.38 7.13
CA THR A 320 -1.79 18.79 7.76
C THR A 320 -1.75 17.27 7.70
N ALA A 321 -1.41 16.69 6.55
CA ALA A 321 -1.27 15.24 6.40
C ALA A 321 -0.19 14.68 7.33
N LEU A 322 0.99 15.29 7.36
CA LEU A 322 2.10 14.90 8.25
C LEU A 322 1.69 14.97 9.74
N THR A 323 1.04 16.05 10.15
CA THR A 323 0.57 16.22 11.54
C THR A 323 -0.45 15.15 11.93
N LEU A 324 -1.41 14.85 11.03
CA LEU A 324 -2.40 13.79 11.27
C LEU A 324 -1.74 12.40 11.37
N GLY A 325 -0.82 12.09 10.45
CA GLY A 325 -0.12 10.80 10.44
C GLY A 325 0.73 10.59 11.69
N VAL A 326 1.57 11.57 12.03
CA VAL A 326 2.40 11.53 13.24
C VAL A 326 1.54 11.51 14.50
N GLY A 327 0.47 12.31 14.54
CA GLY A 327 -0.46 12.35 15.68
C GLY A 327 -1.12 11.00 15.92
N PHE A 328 -1.65 10.35 14.88
CA PHE A 328 -2.22 9.01 15.02
C PHE A 328 -1.18 7.98 15.48
N MET A 329 0.00 7.98 14.87
CA MET A 329 1.06 7.02 15.22
C MET A 329 1.62 7.26 16.63
N SER A 330 1.60 8.51 17.12
CA SER A 330 1.93 8.81 18.52
C SER A 330 0.89 8.20 19.47
N CYS A 331 -0.39 8.24 19.12
CA CYS A 331 -1.43 7.55 19.89
C CYS A 331 -1.22 6.02 19.87
N ALA A 332 -0.91 5.45 18.69
CA ALA A 332 -0.60 4.02 18.57
C ALA A 332 0.64 3.63 19.40
N ALA A 333 1.69 4.44 19.38
CA ALA A 333 2.88 4.26 20.21
C ALA A 333 2.53 4.26 21.70
N ALA A 334 1.69 5.18 22.14
CA ALA A 334 1.22 5.21 23.54
C ALA A 334 0.46 3.92 23.90
N VAL A 335 -0.38 3.40 23.02
CA VAL A 335 -1.08 2.11 23.22
C VAL A 335 -0.07 0.96 23.32
N PHE A 336 0.96 0.93 22.47
CA PHE A 336 2.01 -0.10 22.51
C PHE A 336 2.81 -0.06 23.82
N LEU A 337 3.00 1.11 24.42
CA LEU A 337 3.68 1.26 25.70
C LEU A 337 2.79 0.90 26.90
N LEU A 338 1.50 1.28 26.85
CA LEU A 338 0.58 1.14 27.98
C LEU A 338 0.04 -0.29 28.14
N VAL A 339 -0.27 -0.97 27.02
CA VAL A 339 -0.95 -2.27 27.05
C VAL A 339 -0.29 -3.36 26.16
N PRO A 340 1.06 -3.45 26.10
CA PRO A 340 1.72 -4.38 25.17
C PRO A 340 1.39 -5.84 25.45
N ARG A 341 1.25 -6.20 26.75
CA ARG A 341 0.89 -7.57 27.15
C ARG A 341 -0.51 -7.97 26.70
N LEU A 342 -1.47 -7.05 26.74
CA LEU A 342 -2.83 -7.30 26.26
C LEU A 342 -2.84 -7.52 24.74
N LEU A 343 -2.09 -6.71 24.00
CA LEU A 343 -2.00 -6.80 22.54
C LEU A 343 -1.38 -8.14 22.11
N ILE A 344 -0.24 -8.52 22.66
CA ILE A 344 0.40 -9.80 22.32
C ILE A 344 -0.41 -10.98 22.86
N GLY A 345 -0.94 -10.88 24.08
CA GLY A 345 -1.75 -11.93 24.72
C GLY A 345 -3.06 -12.24 24.02
N SER A 346 -3.57 -11.33 23.16
CA SER A 346 -4.74 -11.61 22.32
C SER A 346 -4.44 -12.61 21.18
N PHE A 347 -3.17 -12.85 20.85
CA PHE A 347 -2.75 -13.78 19.80
C PHE A 347 -2.22 -15.12 20.37
N THR A 348 -1.68 -15.12 21.58
CA THR A 348 -1.04 -16.30 22.16
C THR A 348 -1.12 -16.32 23.69
N SER A 349 -1.13 -17.52 24.28
CA SER A 349 -1.01 -17.73 25.72
C SER A 349 0.41 -18.15 26.17
N ASP A 350 1.34 -18.33 25.20
CA ASP A 350 2.73 -18.71 25.52
C ASP A 350 3.47 -17.55 26.20
N SER A 351 3.94 -17.78 27.42
CA SER A 351 4.60 -16.78 28.26
C SER A 351 5.92 -16.27 27.67
N GLN A 352 6.68 -17.13 26.96
CA GLN A 352 7.94 -16.73 26.32
C GLN A 352 7.68 -15.87 25.12
N VAL A 353 6.71 -16.22 24.27
CA VAL A 353 6.30 -15.43 23.11
C VAL A 353 5.76 -14.06 23.56
N ILE A 354 4.98 -14.03 24.67
CA ILE A 354 4.48 -12.78 25.24
C ILE A 354 5.63 -11.89 25.73
N ALA A 355 6.60 -12.45 26.45
CA ALA A 355 7.72 -11.68 26.97
C ALA A 355 8.57 -11.04 25.86
N ILE A 356 8.89 -11.81 24.81
CA ILE A 356 9.63 -11.30 23.65
C ILE A 356 8.78 -10.28 22.90
N GLY A 357 7.51 -10.58 22.61
CA GLY A 357 6.60 -9.73 21.87
C GLY A 357 6.36 -8.36 22.54
N VAL A 358 6.29 -8.33 23.89
CA VAL A 358 6.23 -7.08 24.65
C VAL A 358 7.47 -6.23 24.40
N SER A 359 8.67 -6.82 24.44
CA SER A 359 9.91 -6.10 24.16
C SER A 359 9.93 -5.55 22.72
N LEU A 360 9.43 -6.31 21.74
CA LEU A 360 9.33 -5.86 20.34
C LEU A 360 8.34 -4.71 20.20
N LEU A 361 7.18 -4.74 20.87
CA LEU A 361 6.22 -3.62 20.81
C LEU A 361 6.75 -2.36 21.49
N MET A 362 7.54 -2.49 22.53
CA MET A 362 8.21 -1.33 23.16
C MET A 362 9.21 -0.67 22.19
N ILE A 363 9.96 -1.47 21.42
CA ILE A 363 10.82 -0.95 20.35
C ILE A 363 9.98 -0.33 19.24
N ALA A 364 8.88 -1.00 18.84
CA ALA A 364 7.94 -0.48 17.86
C ALA A 364 7.42 0.91 18.26
N ALA A 365 7.07 1.12 19.50
CA ALA A 365 6.60 2.42 19.98
C ALA A 365 7.60 3.56 19.72
N VAL A 366 8.91 3.28 19.77
CA VAL A 366 9.96 4.28 19.48
C VAL A 366 9.93 4.70 18.02
N PHE A 367 9.81 3.76 17.08
CA PHE A 367 9.85 4.08 15.66
C PHE A 367 8.47 4.43 15.06
N GLN A 368 7.38 4.12 15.75
CA GLN A 368 6.01 4.26 15.23
C GLN A 368 5.73 5.66 14.66
N MET A 369 6.17 6.70 15.38
CA MET A 369 6.02 8.08 14.89
C MET A 369 6.78 8.32 13.59
N PHE A 370 7.99 7.77 13.47
CA PHE A 370 8.82 7.91 12.27
C PHE A 370 8.30 7.08 11.11
N ASP A 371 7.67 5.94 11.38
CA ASP A 371 7.00 5.12 10.38
C ASP A 371 5.81 5.88 9.76
N GLY A 372 4.96 6.48 10.59
CA GLY A 372 3.91 7.38 10.11
C GLY A 372 4.44 8.60 9.37
N LEU A 373 5.52 9.20 9.87
CA LEU A 373 6.18 10.33 9.22
C LEU A 373 6.70 9.95 7.83
N GLN A 374 7.43 8.82 7.71
CA GLN A 374 7.97 8.30 6.45
C GLN A 374 6.85 7.97 5.47
N GLY A 375 5.82 7.23 5.90
CA GLY A 375 4.71 6.82 5.04
C GLY A 375 3.93 8.01 4.49
N VAL A 376 3.63 9.02 5.34
CA VAL A 376 2.90 10.23 4.90
C VAL A 376 3.80 11.16 4.08
N ALA A 377 5.08 11.35 4.47
CA ALA A 377 6.03 12.16 3.70
C ALA A 377 6.22 11.63 2.27
N THR A 378 6.28 10.30 2.11
CA THR A 378 6.30 9.64 0.80
C THR A 378 5.07 10.04 -0.03
N GLY A 379 3.87 10.06 0.56
CA GLY A 379 2.65 10.44 -0.13
C GLY A 379 2.63 11.90 -0.56
N VAL A 380 2.98 12.83 0.33
CA VAL A 380 2.98 14.26 0.00
C VAL A 380 4.04 14.62 -1.04
N LEU A 381 5.23 14.00 -1.00
CA LEU A 381 6.26 14.13 -2.04
C LEU A 381 5.78 13.56 -3.38
N ARG A 382 5.09 12.42 -3.37
CA ARG A 382 4.45 11.85 -4.56
C ARG A 382 3.42 12.84 -5.14
N GLY A 383 2.63 13.52 -4.31
CA GLY A 383 1.70 14.57 -4.74
C GLY A 383 2.39 15.72 -5.49
N LEU A 384 3.63 16.07 -5.10
CA LEU A 384 4.48 17.03 -5.84
C LEU A 384 5.02 16.45 -7.17
N GLY A 385 5.01 15.12 -7.35
CA GLY A 385 5.63 14.44 -8.48
C GLY A 385 7.04 13.90 -8.19
N ASP A 386 7.51 13.98 -6.94
CA ASP A 386 8.80 13.40 -6.54
C ASP A 386 8.59 12.00 -5.96
N THR A 387 8.79 10.98 -6.78
CA THR A 387 8.75 9.57 -6.39
C THR A 387 10.14 8.95 -6.27
N ARG A 388 11.16 9.58 -6.86
CA ARG A 388 12.54 9.08 -6.85
C ARG A 388 13.20 9.29 -5.49
N THR A 389 13.02 10.46 -4.90
CA THR A 389 13.65 10.78 -3.61
C THR A 389 13.18 9.85 -2.48
N PRO A 390 11.86 9.57 -2.31
CA PRO A 390 11.40 8.57 -1.35
C PRO A 390 11.96 7.17 -1.60
N MET A 391 12.04 6.74 -2.87
CA MET A 391 12.62 5.45 -3.23
C MET A 391 14.10 5.35 -2.79
N LEU A 392 14.90 6.37 -3.06
CA LEU A 392 16.33 6.38 -2.73
C LEU A 392 16.57 6.39 -1.21
N TRP A 393 15.81 7.18 -0.46
CA TRP A 393 15.91 7.19 1.01
C TRP A 393 15.42 5.89 1.63
N ASN A 394 14.40 5.28 1.06
CA ASN A 394 13.93 3.96 1.48
C ASN A 394 14.99 2.87 1.26
N LEU A 395 15.62 2.88 0.07
CA LEU A 395 16.74 1.99 -0.23
C LEU A 395 17.91 2.20 0.73
N ALA A 396 18.34 3.44 0.93
CA ALA A 396 19.45 3.77 1.82
C ALA A 396 19.15 3.41 3.28
N GLY A 397 18.03 3.87 3.82
CA GLY A 397 17.69 3.68 5.21
C GLY A 397 17.40 2.23 5.58
N HIS A 398 16.61 1.53 4.79
CA HIS A 398 16.20 0.16 5.13
C HIS A 398 17.24 -0.89 4.74
N TRP A 399 17.75 -0.86 3.49
CA TRP A 399 18.61 -1.91 2.96
C TRP A 399 20.09 -1.71 3.26
N PHE A 400 20.60 -0.46 3.23
CA PHE A 400 22.01 -0.20 3.47
C PHE A 400 22.33 0.11 4.94
N ILE A 401 21.35 0.59 5.73
CA ILE A 401 21.57 0.92 7.14
C ILE A 401 20.79 -0.03 8.04
N GLY A 402 19.46 -0.06 7.92
CA GLY A 402 18.57 -0.77 8.85
C GLY A 402 18.81 -2.27 8.90
N LEU A 403 18.78 -2.94 7.75
CA LEU A 403 18.94 -4.39 7.68
C LEU A 403 20.36 -4.86 8.08
N PRO A 404 21.48 -4.24 7.59
CA PRO A 404 22.81 -4.59 8.05
C PRO A 404 23.06 -4.34 9.54
N LEU A 405 22.57 -3.22 10.07
CA LEU A 405 22.65 -2.94 11.50
C LEU A 405 21.84 -3.97 12.31
N GLY A 406 20.64 -4.29 11.86
CA GLY A 406 19.81 -5.31 12.49
C GLY A 406 20.44 -6.68 12.49
N TYR A 407 21.06 -7.08 11.36
CA TYR A 407 21.81 -8.33 11.25
C TYR A 407 22.99 -8.36 12.23
N THR A 408 23.77 -7.27 12.27
CA THR A 408 24.93 -7.15 13.16
C THR A 408 24.52 -7.24 14.64
N LEU A 409 23.49 -6.51 15.05
CA LEU A 409 22.98 -6.56 16.41
C LEU A 409 22.40 -7.92 16.77
N CYS A 410 21.68 -8.55 15.84
CA CYS A 410 21.02 -9.83 16.08
C CYS A 410 22.02 -10.99 16.21
N PHE A 411 22.94 -11.14 15.23
CA PHE A 411 23.76 -12.34 15.07
C PHE A 411 25.20 -12.16 15.54
N ILE A 412 25.78 -10.95 15.42
CA ILE A 412 27.18 -10.70 15.81
C ILE A 412 27.23 -10.26 17.27
N ALA A 413 26.41 -9.29 17.66
CA ALA A 413 26.31 -8.83 19.05
C ALA A 413 25.47 -9.76 19.95
N GLY A 414 24.75 -10.75 19.37
CA GLY A 414 23.99 -11.74 20.12
C GLY A 414 22.71 -11.21 20.79
N VAL A 415 22.22 -10.04 20.41
CA VAL A 415 21.03 -9.43 21.01
C VAL A 415 19.73 -10.15 20.59
N GLY A 416 19.79 -10.99 19.56
CA GLY A 416 18.63 -11.76 19.06
C GLY A 416 17.65 -10.90 18.28
N VAL A 417 16.35 -11.30 18.29
CA VAL A 417 15.31 -10.67 17.47
C VAL A 417 15.10 -9.18 17.78
N THR A 418 15.34 -8.74 19.01
CA THR A 418 15.29 -7.31 19.39
C THR A 418 16.34 -6.48 18.65
N GLY A 419 17.51 -7.08 18.34
CA GLY A 419 18.55 -6.44 17.52
C GLY A 419 18.07 -6.16 16.08
N LEU A 420 17.31 -7.09 15.46
CA LEU A 420 16.69 -6.86 14.16
C LEU A 420 15.74 -5.64 14.19
N TRP A 421 14.94 -5.53 15.23
CA TRP A 421 13.99 -4.43 15.39
C TRP A 421 14.67 -3.08 15.64
N TRP A 422 15.77 -3.05 16.40
CA TRP A 422 16.57 -1.82 16.55
C TRP A 422 17.19 -1.37 15.23
N GLY A 423 17.66 -2.32 14.41
CA GLY A 423 18.16 -1.99 13.08
C GLY A 423 17.07 -1.42 12.17
N LEU A 424 15.90 -2.06 12.10
CA LEU A 424 14.75 -1.56 11.34
C LEU A 424 14.30 -0.19 11.84
N SER A 425 14.28 0.03 13.17
CA SER A 425 13.95 1.32 13.77
C SER A 425 14.91 2.42 13.32
N ALA A 426 16.20 2.15 13.31
CA ALA A 426 17.21 3.11 12.83
C ALA A 426 16.97 3.48 11.37
N GLY A 427 16.68 2.49 10.51
CA GLY A 427 16.33 2.72 9.11
C GLY A 427 15.11 3.61 8.94
N LEU A 428 14.02 3.33 9.67
CA LEU A 428 12.77 4.11 9.64
C LEU A 428 12.99 5.55 10.13
N ILE A 429 13.73 5.74 11.22
CA ILE A 429 14.03 7.07 11.76
C ILE A 429 14.81 7.91 10.73
N ILE A 430 15.85 7.33 10.12
CA ILE A 430 16.65 8.01 9.10
C ILE A 430 15.78 8.37 7.89
N CYS A 431 14.98 7.44 7.39
CA CYS A 431 14.06 7.70 6.29
C CYS A 431 13.05 8.81 6.64
N GLY A 432 12.39 8.73 7.79
CA GLY A 432 11.39 9.70 8.21
C GLY A 432 11.96 11.12 8.32
N VAL A 433 13.11 11.28 8.99
CA VAL A 433 13.79 12.57 9.16
C VAL A 433 14.28 13.11 7.81
N ALA A 434 14.87 12.26 6.97
CA ALA A 434 15.36 12.67 5.66
C ALA A 434 14.21 13.14 4.75
N LEU A 435 13.10 12.40 4.70
CA LEU A 435 11.94 12.77 3.87
C LEU A 435 11.26 14.05 4.37
N LEU A 436 11.24 14.29 5.69
CA LEU A 436 10.76 15.55 6.26
C LEU A 436 11.64 16.73 5.83
N ALA A 437 12.96 16.56 5.87
CA ALA A 437 13.91 17.58 5.40
C ALA A 437 13.74 17.85 3.89
N VAL A 438 13.56 16.79 3.08
CA VAL A 438 13.28 16.91 1.65
C VAL A 438 11.97 17.67 1.41
N TRP A 439 10.89 17.30 2.13
CA TRP A 439 9.62 18.02 2.04
C TRP A 439 9.78 19.51 2.30
N SER A 440 10.45 19.87 3.39
CA SER A 440 10.71 21.26 3.75
C SER A 440 11.50 22.01 2.66
N LYS A 441 12.52 21.35 2.08
CA LYS A 441 13.32 21.91 0.97
C LYS A 441 12.47 22.14 -0.27
N ARG A 442 11.66 21.17 -0.68
CA ARG A 442 10.79 21.27 -1.87
C ARG A 442 9.78 22.41 -1.75
N LEU A 443 9.26 22.66 -0.54
CA LEU A 443 8.37 23.80 -0.31
C LEU A 443 9.08 25.14 -0.53
N HIS A 444 10.32 25.33 -0.08
CA HIS A 444 11.08 26.54 -0.32
C HIS A 444 11.37 26.75 -1.82
N GLU A 445 11.64 25.67 -2.55
CA GLU A 445 11.81 25.73 -4.01
C GLU A 445 10.54 26.22 -4.72
N LEU A 446 9.36 25.74 -4.29
CA LEU A 446 8.06 26.19 -4.82
C LEU A 446 7.77 27.66 -4.52
N GLU A 447 8.10 28.15 -3.32
CA GLU A 447 7.96 29.56 -2.94
C GLU A 447 8.89 30.45 -3.78
N GLY A 448 10.13 30.01 -4.03
CA GLY A 448 11.10 30.76 -4.85
C GLY A 448 10.62 30.96 -6.29
N LEU A 449 9.96 29.99 -6.88
CA LEU A 449 9.39 30.09 -8.23
C LEU A 449 8.28 31.16 -8.34
N ARG A 450 7.50 31.35 -7.27
CA ARG A 450 6.47 32.39 -7.19
C ARG A 450 7.07 33.78 -7.24
N THR A 451 8.20 34.02 -6.56
CA THR A 451 8.87 35.33 -6.51
C THR A 451 9.56 35.71 -7.81
N THR A 452 9.96 34.70 -8.62
CA THR A 452 10.65 34.93 -9.91
C THR A 452 9.71 34.99 -11.12
N GLY A 453 8.38 34.90 -10.93
CA GLY A 453 7.40 35.01 -12.03
C GLY A 453 7.37 33.82 -12.97
N GLY A 454 7.91 32.67 -12.54
CA GLY A 454 7.92 31.41 -13.32
C GLY A 454 6.50 30.91 -13.57
N LYS A 455 6.13 30.79 -14.85
CA LYS A 455 4.81 30.29 -15.28
C LYS A 455 4.61 28.76 -15.15
N GLU A 456 5.65 28.02 -14.78
CA GLU A 456 5.59 26.55 -14.64
C GLU A 456 6.22 26.14 -13.31
N ILE A 457 5.46 25.44 -12.50
CA ILE A 457 6.05 24.63 -11.40
C ILE A 457 6.76 23.49 -12.13
N PRO A 458 8.10 23.32 -11.99
CA PRO A 458 8.76 22.21 -12.65
C PRO A 458 8.17 20.91 -12.11
N CYS A 459 7.28 20.29 -12.87
CA CYS A 459 7.12 18.85 -12.81
C CYS A 459 8.52 18.30 -13.09
N VAL A 460 9.14 17.64 -12.09
CA VAL A 460 10.47 17.06 -12.15
C VAL A 460 11.04 16.96 -13.56
N ASP A 461 12.16 17.65 -13.74
CA ASP A 461 12.90 17.80 -14.97
C ASP A 461 12.76 16.61 -15.93
N SER A 462 12.02 16.78 -17.02
CA SER A 462 11.89 15.80 -18.09
C SER A 462 13.16 15.77 -18.97
N SER A 463 14.17 16.59 -18.63
CA SER A 463 15.44 16.71 -19.39
C SER A 463 16.58 15.85 -18.85
N ALA A 464 16.36 15.09 -17.76
CA ALA A 464 17.37 14.19 -17.17
C ALA A 464 17.03 12.70 -17.40
N LEU A 465 16.52 12.35 -18.59
CA LEU A 465 16.40 10.98 -19.07
C LEU A 465 17.27 10.77 -20.30
#